data_1ea301c7f728913d0495c6d33057eb5d
#
_entry.id   1ea301c7f728913d0495c6d33057eb5d
#
_cell.length_a   1.000
_cell.length_b   1.000
_cell.length_c   1.000
_cell.angle_alpha   90.00
_cell.angle_beta   90.00
_cell.angle_gamma   90.00
#
_symmetry.space_group_name_H-M   'P 1'
#
loop_
_entity.id
_entity.type
_entity.pdbx_description
1 polymer ?
#
loop_
_entity_poly.entity_id
_entity_poly.type
_entity_poly.pdbx_seq_one_letter_code
_entity_poly.pdbx_strand_id
1 'polypeptide(L)'
;MSDTNTDKVQKAYIAYYGRPADPTGLTHWVSQLDSGVTFDVMLQAFGASDEAVNLFGNKTPAETIQTLFQQILGRLPDTGGLAFYVGKLEDGSMTGITIAQNVFDGATGNDAKMVTNKLAVANAFNSQLDTTVEKEAYAGDAAVVTLRGMLAKVTEQTNLELFDVDTSIASLVATAAGVESNETEVQNFVVTASGGNYIISNQANKALAFKSGFTYTLDLSDVSLGAHPLRLSTVIDGTHNSGDEYLTEVIVSGVQGRAGASISISVTESTPENLYYYCTNHAGMGAAIDVSNVTNLNADTANTAALLIYADGVPSSN
;
A
#
# COMPACT_ATOMS: atom_id res chain seq x y z
N MET A 1 -20.26 16.48 16.50
CA MET A 1 -19.91 17.73 15.77
C MET A 1 -20.16 17.46 14.30
N SER A 2 -20.69 18.41 13.52
CA SER A 2 -20.78 18.24 12.06
C SER A 2 -19.38 18.33 11.47
N ASP A 3 -19.10 17.49 10.45
CA ASP A 3 -17.83 17.53 9.73
C ASP A 3 -17.55 18.92 9.15
N THR A 4 -16.32 19.37 9.24
CA THR A 4 -15.85 20.56 8.52
C THR A 4 -15.77 20.25 7.02
N ASN A 5 -15.71 21.28 6.17
CA ASN A 5 -15.50 21.03 4.73
C ASN A 5 -14.14 20.37 4.46
N THR A 6 -13.11 20.65 5.26
CA THR A 6 -11.85 19.92 5.24
C THR A 6 -12.04 18.42 5.51
N ASP A 7 -12.78 18.05 6.57
CA ASP A 7 -13.05 16.66 6.89
C ASP A 7 -13.82 15.94 5.77
N LYS A 8 -14.81 16.61 5.17
CA LYS A 8 -15.57 16.05 4.04
C LYS A 8 -14.69 15.76 2.83
N VAL A 9 -13.80 16.69 2.48
CA VAL A 9 -12.85 16.49 1.37
C VAL A 9 -11.89 15.34 1.70
N GLN A 10 -11.29 15.33 2.89
CA GLN A 10 -10.40 14.25 3.31
C GLN A 10 -11.09 12.89 3.30
N LYS A 11 -12.31 12.79 3.83
CA LYS A 11 -13.11 11.56 3.80
C LYS A 11 -13.32 11.05 2.37
N ALA A 12 -13.64 11.93 1.42
CA ALA A 12 -13.83 11.56 0.03
C ALA A 12 -12.52 11.03 -0.60
N TYR A 13 -11.38 11.67 -0.34
CA TYR A 13 -10.08 11.19 -0.80
C TYR A 13 -9.71 9.84 -0.21
N ILE A 14 -9.88 9.66 1.11
CA ILE A 14 -9.62 8.38 1.78
C ILE A 14 -10.55 7.29 1.24
N ALA A 15 -11.85 7.60 1.16
CA ALA A 15 -12.86 6.62 0.78
C ALA A 15 -12.70 6.13 -0.65
N TYR A 16 -12.41 7.03 -1.59
CA TYR A 16 -12.40 6.69 -3.00
C TYR A 16 -11.01 6.45 -3.59
N TYR A 17 -10.02 7.27 -3.18
CA TYR A 17 -8.66 7.13 -3.69
C TYR A 17 -7.70 6.38 -2.74
N GLY A 18 -8.09 6.17 -1.47
CA GLY A 18 -7.28 5.47 -0.47
C GLY A 18 -6.05 6.26 0.02
N ARG A 19 -6.02 7.57 -0.16
CA ARG A 19 -4.91 8.46 0.19
C ARG A 19 -5.39 9.78 0.81
N PRO A 20 -4.55 10.55 1.51
CA PRO A 20 -4.88 11.91 1.89
C PRO A 20 -5.16 12.79 0.66
N ALA A 21 -5.87 13.88 0.84
CA ALA A 21 -6.00 14.88 -0.20
C ALA A 21 -4.65 15.53 -0.50
N ASP A 22 -4.33 15.75 -1.77
CA ASP A 22 -3.20 16.59 -2.14
C ASP A 22 -3.47 18.06 -1.75
N PRO A 23 -2.43 18.87 -1.44
CA PRO A 23 -2.61 20.23 -0.95
C PRO A 23 -3.43 21.13 -1.88
N THR A 24 -3.25 20.96 -3.19
CA THR A 24 -3.99 21.74 -4.20
C THR A 24 -5.44 21.31 -4.27
N GLY A 25 -5.68 20.00 -4.31
CA GLY A 25 -7.03 19.44 -4.33
C GLY A 25 -7.81 19.74 -3.05
N LEU A 26 -7.15 19.64 -1.87
CA LEU A 26 -7.76 20.01 -0.60
C LEU A 26 -8.20 21.48 -0.59
N THR A 27 -7.30 22.39 -0.95
CA THR A 27 -7.58 23.83 -0.99
C THR A 27 -8.68 24.15 -2.00
N HIS A 28 -8.63 23.55 -3.18
CA HIS A 28 -9.62 23.75 -4.23
C HIS A 28 -11.02 23.32 -3.76
N TRP A 29 -11.17 22.09 -3.30
CA TRP A 29 -12.48 21.55 -2.95
C TRP A 29 -13.06 22.17 -1.68
N VAL A 30 -12.24 22.48 -0.68
CA VAL A 30 -12.71 23.24 0.49
C VAL A 30 -13.25 24.59 0.07
N SER A 31 -12.53 25.33 -0.78
CA SER A 31 -13.00 26.62 -1.32
C SER A 31 -14.30 26.50 -2.13
N GLN A 32 -14.45 25.43 -2.95
CA GLN A 32 -15.68 25.18 -3.69
C GLN A 32 -16.87 24.91 -2.76
N LEU A 33 -16.68 24.06 -1.74
CA LEU A 33 -17.72 23.77 -0.75
C LEU A 33 -18.08 25.01 0.09
N ASP A 34 -17.10 25.83 0.46
CA ASP A 34 -17.33 27.10 1.18
C ASP A 34 -18.09 28.12 0.33
N SER A 35 -17.94 28.09 -1.00
CA SER A 35 -18.64 28.92 -1.94
C SER A 35 -20.05 28.42 -2.30
N GLY A 36 -20.48 27.27 -1.75
CA GLY A 36 -21.82 26.71 -1.92
C GLY A 36 -21.94 25.64 -3.00
N VAL A 37 -20.83 25.17 -3.57
CA VAL A 37 -20.83 23.92 -4.39
C VAL A 37 -21.23 22.77 -3.48
N THR A 38 -22.16 21.93 -3.96
CA THR A 38 -22.64 20.82 -3.17
C THR A 38 -21.62 19.66 -3.12
N PHE A 39 -21.65 18.89 -2.04
CA PHE A 39 -20.79 17.71 -1.89
C PHE A 39 -20.99 16.69 -3.02
N ASP A 40 -22.22 16.51 -3.49
CA ASP A 40 -22.56 15.62 -4.61
C ASP A 40 -21.84 16.02 -5.91
N VAL A 41 -21.71 17.32 -6.20
CA VAL A 41 -20.96 17.82 -7.37
C VAL A 41 -19.48 17.46 -7.26
N MET A 42 -18.89 17.59 -6.07
CA MET A 42 -17.53 17.16 -5.81
C MET A 42 -17.37 15.64 -6.03
N LEU A 43 -18.29 14.84 -5.49
CA LEU A 43 -18.26 13.38 -5.65
C LEU A 43 -18.38 12.96 -7.13
N GLN A 44 -19.20 13.64 -7.92
CA GLN A 44 -19.29 13.39 -9.37
C GLN A 44 -17.97 13.66 -10.09
N ALA A 45 -17.29 14.77 -9.75
CA ALA A 45 -15.97 15.09 -10.31
C ALA A 45 -14.92 14.03 -9.94
N PHE A 46 -14.94 13.53 -8.71
CA PHE A 46 -14.06 12.42 -8.27
C PHE A 46 -14.27 11.17 -9.11
N GLY A 47 -15.55 10.76 -9.31
CA GLY A 47 -15.87 9.56 -10.08
C GLY A 47 -15.47 9.65 -11.57
N ALA A 48 -15.37 10.86 -12.11
CA ALA A 48 -14.99 11.13 -13.50
C ALA A 48 -13.48 11.41 -13.70
N SER A 49 -12.67 11.39 -12.64
CA SER A 49 -11.24 11.68 -12.71
C SER A 49 -10.43 10.57 -13.36
N ASP A 50 -9.26 10.90 -13.93
CA ASP A 50 -8.31 9.92 -14.45
C ASP A 50 -7.85 8.93 -13.37
N GLU A 51 -7.68 9.40 -12.12
CA GLU A 51 -7.33 8.54 -10.99
C GLU A 51 -8.41 7.48 -10.72
N ALA A 52 -9.69 7.86 -10.78
CA ALA A 52 -10.80 6.92 -10.64
C ALA A 52 -10.84 5.89 -11.78
N VAL A 53 -10.62 6.34 -13.01
CA VAL A 53 -10.54 5.45 -14.20
C VAL A 53 -9.39 4.46 -14.05
N ASN A 54 -8.22 4.90 -13.60
CA ASN A 54 -7.07 4.03 -13.37
C ASN A 54 -7.31 3.02 -12.24
N LEU A 55 -7.99 3.43 -11.16
CA LEU A 55 -8.29 2.56 -10.02
C LEU A 55 -9.35 1.51 -10.30
N PHE A 56 -10.41 1.88 -11.02
CA PHE A 56 -11.64 1.11 -11.11
C PHE A 56 -12.04 0.71 -12.53
N GLY A 57 -11.52 1.36 -13.58
CA GLY A 57 -12.01 1.23 -14.95
C GLY A 57 -11.94 -0.18 -15.54
N ASN A 58 -10.98 -1.01 -15.05
CA ASN A 58 -10.83 -2.40 -15.49
C ASN A 58 -11.31 -3.44 -14.46
N LYS A 59 -11.99 -3.00 -13.38
CA LYS A 59 -12.48 -3.88 -12.32
C LYS A 59 -13.92 -4.31 -12.56
N THR A 60 -14.22 -5.54 -12.21
CA THR A 60 -15.60 -6.01 -12.09
C THR A 60 -16.30 -5.29 -10.93
N PRO A 61 -17.64 -5.24 -10.88
CA PRO A 61 -18.39 -4.71 -9.75
C PRO A 61 -17.91 -5.27 -8.40
N ALA A 62 -17.70 -6.59 -8.32
CA ALA A 62 -17.25 -7.24 -7.09
C ALA A 62 -15.84 -6.76 -6.68
N GLU A 63 -14.88 -6.69 -7.60
CA GLU A 63 -13.53 -6.21 -7.34
C GLU A 63 -13.52 -4.73 -6.94
N THR A 64 -14.39 -3.91 -7.53
CA THR A 64 -14.59 -2.51 -7.14
C THR A 64 -15.01 -2.42 -5.68
N ILE A 65 -16.05 -3.15 -5.28
CA ILE A 65 -16.55 -3.16 -3.90
C ILE A 65 -15.49 -3.67 -2.92
N GLN A 66 -14.78 -4.75 -3.25
CA GLN A 66 -13.70 -5.28 -2.44
C GLN A 66 -12.57 -4.26 -2.26
N THR A 67 -12.19 -3.55 -3.33
CA THR A 67 -11.18 -2.49 -3.29
C THR A 67 -11.62 -1.36 -2.36
N LEU A 68 -12.85 -0.88 -2.46
CA LEU A 68 -13.37 0.18 -1.60
C LEU A 68 -13.36 -0.23 -0.12
N PHE A 69 -13.83 -1.44 0.21
CA PHE A 69 -13.81 -1.94 1.59
C PHE A 69 -12.40 -2.05 2.14
N GLN A 70 -11.47 -2.56 1.35
CA GLN A 70 -10.06 -2.66 1.75
C GLN A 70 -9.43 -1.27 1.98
N GLN A 71 -9.70 -0.31 1.11
CA GLN A 71 -9.19 1.05 1.26
C GLN A 71 -9.77 1.75 2.50
N ILE A 72 -11.08 1.61 2.74
CA ILE A 72 -11.78 2.33 3.80
C ILE A 72 -11.59 1.63 5.15
N LEU A 73 -11.85 0.34 5.19
CA LEU A 73 -11.99 -0.45 6.43
C LEU A 73 -10.81 -1.41 6.69
N GLY A 74 -9.86 -1.55 5.75
CA GLY A 74 -8.73 -2.48 5.87
C GLY A 74 -9.15 -3.96 5.83
N ARG A 75 -10.36 -4.28 5.39
CA ARG A 75 -10.90 -5.64 5.31
C ARG A 75 -11.80 -5.81 4.10
N LEU A 76 -12.07 -7.05 3.74
CA LEU A 76 -13.07 -7.36 2.71
C LEU A 76 -14.50 -7.21 3.26
N PRO A 77 -15.50 -6.96 2.39
CA PRO A 77 -16.90 -7.02 2.77
C PRO A 77 -17.29 -8.46 3.15
N ASP A 78 -18.28 -8.60 4.02
CA ASP A 78 -18.95 -9.90 4.18
C ASP A 78 -19.79 -10.23 2.92
N THR A 79 -20.24 -11.48 2.83
CA THR A 79 -20.99 -11.97 1.64
C THR A 79 -22.27 -11.15 1.39
N GLY A 80 -22.98 -10.74 2.45
CA GLY A 80 -24.19 -9.95 2.34
C GLY A 80 -23.91 -8.52 1.87
N GLY A 81 -22.90 -7.87 2.44
CA GLY A 81 -22.45 -6.53 2.05
C GLY A 81 -21.93 -6.50 0.61
N LEU A 82 -21.14 -7.50 0.22
CA LEU A 82 -20.67 -7.63 -1.16
C LEU A 82 -21.85 -7.72 -2.13
N ALA A 83 -22.77 -8.66 -1.91
CA ALA A 83 -23.93 -8.85 -2.79
C ALA A 83 -24.82 -7.60 -2.86
N PHE A 84 -25.04 -6.93 -1.73
CA PHE A 84 -25.82 -5.70 -1.68
C PHE A 84 -25.23 -4.59 -2.54
N TYR A 85 -23.94 -4.27 -2.35
CA TYR A 85 -23.32 -3.17 -3.08
C TYR A 85 -23.02 -3.51 -4.55
N VAL A 86 -22.74 -4.78 -4.88
CA VAL A 86 -22.65 -5.22 -6.28
C VAL A 86 -23.99 -4.99 -6.98
N GLY A 87 -25.11 -5.40 -6.38
CA GLY A 87 -26.44 -5.15 -6.94
C GLY A 87 -26.72 -3.67 -7.15
N LYS A 88 -26.34 -2.78 -6.18
CA LYS A 88 -26.49 -1.33 -6.27
C LYS A 88 -25.66 -0.69 -7.39
N LEU A 89 -24.46 -1.22 -7.63
CA LEU A 89 -23.59 -0.76 -8.70
C LEU A 89 -24.10 -1.20 -10.08
N GLU A 90 -24.59 -2.46 -10.18
CA GLU A 90 -25.11 -3.04 -11.43
C GLU A 90 -26.45 -2.44 -11.85
N ASP A 91 -27.35 -2.15 -10.90
CA ASP A 91 -28.66 -1.53 -11.19
C ASP A 91 -28.56 0.00 -11.37
N GLY A 92 -27.37 0.59 -11.17
CA GLY A 92 -27.10 2.01 -11.30
C GLY A 92 -27.72 2.89 -10.20
N SER A 93 -28.28 2.28 -9.14
CA SER A 93 -28.85 3.03 -8.01
C SER A 93 -27.79 3.70 -7.13
N MET A 94 -26.54 3.22 -7.19
CA MET A 94 -25.36 3.85 -6.59
C MET A 94 -24.19 3.79 -7.56
N THR A 95 -23.31 4.77 -7.45
CA THR A 95 -22.00 4.79 -8.13
C THR A 95 -20.90 4.33 -7.17
N GLY A 96 -19.71 3.99 -7.68
CA GLY A 96 -18.58 3.62 -6.84
C GLY A 96 -18.26 4.64 -5.75
N ILE A 97 -18.30 5.95 -6.10
CA ILE A 97 -18.02 7.02 -5.13
C ILE A 97 -19.11 7.16 -4.07
N THR A 98 -20.39 7.01 -4.46
CA THR A 98 -21.49 7.05 -3.47
C THR A 98 -21.51 5.82 -2.58
N ILE A 99 -21.07 4.65 -3.08
CA ILE A 99 -20.86 3.45 -2.28
C ILE A 99 -19.71 3.66 -1.30
N ALA A 100 -18.57 4.21 -1.76
CA ALA A 100 -17.43 4.53 -0.89
C ALA A 100 -17.85 5.44 0.27
N GLN A 101 -18.60 6.50 -0.02
CA GLN A 101 -19.12 7.40 0.99
C GLN A 101 -20.09 6.70 1.95
N ASN A 102 -20.98 5.86 1.43
CA ASN A 102 -21.94 5.12 2.24
C ASN A 102 -21.24 4.12 3.19
N VAL A 103 -20.18 3.43 2.72
CA VAL A 103 -19.38 2.53 3.56
C VAL A 103 -18.63 3.31 4.64
N PHE A 104 -18.06 4.47 4.30
CA PHE A 104 -17.34 5.31 5.24
C PHE A 104 -18.27 5.84 6.35
N ASP A 105 -19.40 6.42 5.97
CA ASP A 105 -20.36 7.02 6.92
C ASP A 105 -21.13 5.98 7.72
N GLY A 106 -21.34 4.78 7.15
CA GLY A 106 -22.01 3.66 7.81
C GLY A 106 -21.12 2.86 8.76
N ALA A 107 -19.83 3.19 8.88
CA ALA A 107 -18.89 2.46 9.71
C ALA A 107 -19.27 2.51 11.21
N THR A 108 -19.22 1.37 11.89
CA THR A 108 -19.54 1.21 13.32
C THR A 108 -18.48 0.38 14.03
N GLY A 109 -18.41 0.45 15.36
CA GLY A 109 -17.49 -0.38 16.15
C GLY A 109 -16.01 -0.17 15.77
N ASN A 110 -15.30 -1.23 15.38
CA ASN A 110 -13.91 -1.16 14.95
C ASN A 110 -13.75 -0.46 13.61
N ASP A 111 -14.70 -0.63 12.69
CA ASP A 111 -14.71 0.10 11.41
C ASP A 111 -14.79 1.61 11.64
N ALA A 112 -15.61 2.09 12.58
CA ALA A 112 -15.67 3.50 12.94
C ALA A 112 -14.34 4.03 13.50
N LYS A 113 -13.63 3.22 14.30
CA LYS A 113 -12.29 3.57 14.79
C LYS A 113 -11.29 3.64 13.63
N MET A 114 -11.34 2.66 12.71
CA MET A 114 -10.50 2.63 11.52
C MET A 114 -10.64 3.92 10.71
N VAL A 115 -11.87 4.30 10.34
CA VAL A 115 -12.09 5.49 9.51
C VAL A 115 -11.76 6.78 10.27
N THR A 116 -11.99 6.83 11.59
CA THR A 116 -11.59 7.97 12.45
C THR A 116 -10.07 8.12 12.49
N ASN A 117 -9.34 7.03 12.66
CA ASN A 117 -7.89 7.06 12.70
C ASN A 117 -7.31 7.43 11.33
N LYS A 118 -7.86 6.91 10.23
CA LYS A 118 -7.43 7.30 8.87
C LYS A 118 -7.65 8.80 8.61
N LEU A 119 -8.80 9.34 9.03
CA LEU A 119 -9.06 10.77 8.89
C LEU A 119 -8.08 11.61 9.73
N ALA A 120 -7.79 11.20 10.96
CA ALA A 120 -6.85 11.89 11.82
C ALA A 120 -5.42 11.89 11.24
N VAL A 121 -4.94 10.73 10.73
CA VAL A 121 -3.63 10.62 10.06
C VAL A 121 -3.58 11.47 8.79
N ALA A 122 -4.64 11.46 7.96
CA ALA A 122 -4.69 12.29 6.76
C ALA A 122 -4.68 13.79 7.06
N ASN A 123 -5.38 14.23 8.11
CA ASN A 123 -5.36 15.61 8.56
C ASN A 123 -3.99 15.99 9.14
N ALA A 124 -3.36 15.12 9.93
CA ALA A 124 -2.01 15.33 10.47
C ALA A 124 -1.00 15.46 9.33
N PHE A 125 -1.05 14.57 8.34
CA PHE A 125 -0.21 14.63 7.14
C PHE A 125 -0.31 15.99 6.44
N ASN A 126 -1.53 16.46 6.10
CA ASN A 126 -1.71 17.73 5.44
C ASN A 126 -1.27 18.94 6.30
N SER A 127 -1.39 18.85 7.63
CA SER A 127 -0.96 19.92 8.54
C SER A 127 0.56 20.01 8.69
N GLN A 128 1.29 18.94 8.40
CA GLN A 128 2.75 18.87 8.47
C GLN A 128 3.44 19.13 7.13
N LEU A 129 2.71 19.20 6.02
CA LEU A 129 3.23 19.65 4.72
C LEU A 129 3.40 21.16 4.74
N ASP A 130 4.48 21.67 5.32
CA ASP A 130 4.67 23.10 5.55
C ASP A 130 5.60 23.77 4.53
N THR A 131 6.54 23.03 3.93
CA THR A 131 7.45 23.56 2.90
C THR A 131 6.91 23.42 1.48
N THR A 132 7.42 24.26 0.57
CA THR A 132 7.11 24.17 -0.87
C THR A 132 7.58 22.83 -1.45
N VAL A 133 8.74 22.35 -1.04
CA VAL A 133 9.32 21.08 -1.51
C VAL A 133 8.42 19.89 -1.17
N GLU A 134 7.91 19.83 0.06
CA GLU A 134 7.00 18.78 0.50
C GLU A 134 5.67 18.81 -0.27
N LYS A 135 5.12 20.00 -0.49
CA LYS A 135 3.86 20.16 -1.26
C LYS A 135 4.04 19.76 -2.73
N GLU A 136 5.17 20.16 -3.34
CA GLU A 136 5.51 19.79 -4.72
C GLU A 136 5.83 18.30 -4.86
N ALA A 137 6.39 17.68 -3.82
CA ALA A 137 6.67 16.25 -3.79
C ALA A 137 5.38 15.40 -3.85
N TYR A 138 4.23 15.98 -3.51
CA TYR A 138 2.93 15.31 -3.64
C TYR A 138 2.43 15.29 -5.10
N ALA A 139 3.28 15.07 -6.07
CA ALA A 139 2.93 15.01 -7.49
C ALA A 139 3.28 13.65 -8.10
N GLY A 140 2.41 13.16 -8.97
CA GLY A 140 2.65 11.95 -9.76
C GLY A 140 2.31 10.63 -9.06
N ASP A 141 2.43 9.54 -9.83
CA ASP A 141 1.95 8.21 -9.42
C ASP A 141 2.73 7.62 -8.24
N ALA A 142 4.03 7.89 -8.15
CA ALA A 142 4.88 7.41 -7.06
C ALA A 142 4.46 8.01 -5.70
N ALA A 143 4.10 9.30 -5.67
CA ALA A 143 3.54 9.94 -4.48
C ALA A 143 2.22 9.29 -4.05
N VAL A 144 1.34 9.01 -5.00
CA VAL A 144 0.06 8.34 -4.75
C VAL A 144 0.27 6.96 -4.12
N VAL A 145 1.23 6.17 -4.63
CA VAL A 145 1.56 4.85 -4.07
C VAL A 145 2.07 4.96 -2.63
N THR A 146 3.02 5.87 -2.37
CA THR A 146 3.58 6.13 -1.03
C THR A 146 2.47 6.46 -0.02
N LEU A 147 1.55 7.35 -0.38
CA LEU A 147 0.52 7.82 0.53
C LEU A 147 -0.63 6.84 0.73
N ARG A 148 -0.95 6.03 -0.27
CA ARG A 148 -1.82 4.85 -0.07
C ARG A 148 -1.19 3.86 0.90
N GLY A 149 0.11 3.61 0.78
CA GLY A 149 0.87 2.78 1.72
C GLY A 149 0.83 3.33 3.15
N MET A 150 0.95 4.64 3.33
CA MET A 150 0.81 5.28 4.64
C MET A 150 -0.56 4.99 5.27
N LEU A 151 -1.66 5.23 4.56
CA LEU A 151 -3.00 4.98 5.10
C LEU A 151 -3.33 3.49 5.24
N ALA A 152 -2.69 2.61 4.48
CA ALA A 152 -2.84 1.16 4.65
C ALA A 152 -2.26 0.65 5.97
N LYS A 153 -1.27 1.34 6.56
CA LYS A 153 -0.70 1.02 7.89
C LYS A 153 -1.63 1.41 9.05
N VAL A 154 -2.64 2.23 8.81
CA VAL A 154 -3.58 2.68 9.86
C VAL A 154 -4.59 1.58 10.15
N THR A 155 -4.76 1.27 11.43
CA THR A 155 -5.70 0.28 11.95
C THR A 155 -6.64 0.89 12.99
N GLU A 156 -7.64 0.15 13.44
CA GLU A 156 -8.50 0.56 14.56
C GLU A 156 -7.77 0.66 15.89
N GLN A 157 -6.56 0.08 15.99
CA GLN A 157 -5.69 0.11 17.17
C GLN A 157 -4.55 1.13 17.05
N THR A 158 -4.47 1.87 15.92
CA THR A 158 -3.41 2.86 15.71
C THR A 158 -3.37 3.87 16.84
N ASN A 159 -2.20 4.00 17.49
CA ASN A 159 -1.94 5.09 18.42
C ASN A 159 -1.53 6.33 17.61
N LEU A 160 -2.43 7.31 17.54
CA LEU A 160 -2.24 8.53 16.75
C LEU A 160 -1.08 9.40 17.22
N GLU A 161 -0.73 9.35 18.51
CA GLU A 161 0.41 10.11 19.08
C GLU A 161 1.77 9.52 18.66
N LEU A 162 1.79 8.24 18.29
CA LEU A 162 3.00 7.52 17.88
C LEU A 162 3.04 7.25 16.37
N PHE A 163 2.01 7.62 15.64
CA PHE A 163 1.98 7.43 14.19
C PHE A 163 2.88 8.44 13.51
N ASP A 164 3.97 7.95 12.94
CA ASP A 164 5.02 8.76 12.32
C ASP A 164 4.61 9.22 10.91
N VAL A 165 4.07 10.43 10.82
CA VAL A 165 3.72 11.10 9.56
C VAL A 165 4.96 11.71 8.91
N ASP A 166 5.93 12.18 9.71
CA ASP A 166 7.15 12.85 9.21
C ASP A 166 7.98 11.90 8.34
N THR A 167 8.09 10.64 8.75
CA THR A 167 8.71 9.59 7.93
C THR A 167 8.03 9.47 6.57
N SER A 168 6.71 9.50 6.49
CA SER A 168 5.98 9.41 5.22
C SER A 168 6.19 10.66 4.34
N ILE A 169 6.33 11.84 4.94
CA ILE A 169 6.66 13.09 4.23
C ILE A 169 8.09 13.03 3.70
N ALA A 170 9.04 12.58 4.51
CA ALA A 170 10.44 12.41 4.09
C ALA A 170 10.55 11.45 2.89
N SER A 171 9.82 10.32 2.94
CA SER A 171 9.74 9.37 1.85
C SER A 171 9.15 9.97 0.57
N LEU A 172 8.09 10.77 0.72
CA LEU A 172 7.47 11.48 -0.38
C LEU A 172 8.47 12.41 -1.07
N VAL A 173 9.22 13.21 -0.30
CA VAL A 173 10.25 14.14 -0.81
C VAL A 173 11.39 13.39 -1.47
N ALA A 174 11.88 12.31 -0.86
CA ALA A 174 12.93 11.46 -1.43
C ALA A 174 12.50 10.86 -2.78
N THR A 175 11.28 10.33 -2.85
CA THR A 175 10.69 9.78 -4.08
C THR A 175 10.61 10.83 -5.18
N ALA A 176 10.16 12.04 -4.88
CA ALA A 176 10.07 13.15 -5.84
C ALA A 176 11.44 13.64 -6.34
N ALA A 177 12.46 13.59 -5.46
CA ALA A 177 13.84 13.94 -5.81
C ALA A 177 14.55 12.83 -6.63
N GLY A 178 13.90 11.70 -6.91
CA GLY A 178 14.53 10.55 -7.54
C GLY A 178 15.58 9.86 -6.64
N VAL A 179 15.59 10.19 -5.36
CA VAL A 179 16.34 9.46 -4.34
C VAL A 179 15.47 8.27 -3.96
N GLU A 180 15.92 7.07 -4.23
CA GLU A 180 15.24 5.90 -3.69
C GLU A 180 15.25 6.03 -2.16
N SER A 181 14.07 6.29 -1.58
CA SER A 181 13.94 6.39 -0.14
C SER A 181 14.27 5.02 0.47
N ASN A 182 15.11 5.01 1.51
CA ASN A 182 15.37 3.84 2.33
C ASN A 182 14.13 3.42 3.17
N GLU A 183 12.95 3.87 2.77
CA GLU A 183 11.70 3.48 3.40
C GLU A 183 11.17 2.21 2.80
N THR A 184 10.87 1.32 3.69
CA THR A 184 10.33 0.00 3.44
C THR A 184 8.97 0.09 2.78
N GLU A 185 8.93 0.20 1.46
CA GLU A 185 7.67 0.06 0.71
C GLU A 185 7.08 -1.31 1.03
N VAL A 186 5.85 -1.32 1.57
CA VAL A 186 5.17 -2.57 1.89
C VAL A 186 4.47 -3.09 0.64
N GLN A 187 5.01 -4.13 0.04
CA GLN A 187 4.34 -4.84 -1.05
C GLN A 187 3.53 -6.01 -0.51
N ASN A 188 2.23 -6.02 -0.81
CA ASN A 188 1.31 -7.04 -0.33
C ASN A 188 0.97 -8.04 -1.44
N PHE A 189 1.12 -9.33 -1.14
CA PHE A 189 0.74 -10.44 -1.99
C PHE A 189 -0.39 -11.23 -1.33
N VAL A 190 -1.54 -11.31 -1.98
CA VAL A 190 -2.59 -12.23 -1.55
C VAL A 190 -2.23 -13.63 -2.01
N VAL A 191 -2.22 -14.57 -1.06
CA VAL A 191 -1.92 -15.98 -1.29
C VAL A 191 -3.17 -16.82 -1.07
N THR A 192 -3.43 -17.74 -2.00
CA THR A 192 -4.44 -18.80 -1.84
C THR A 192 -3.80 -20.15 -2.15
N ALA A 193 -4.48 -21.26 -1.89
CA ALA A 193 -4.01 -22.59 -2.24
C ALA A 193 -5.01 -23.33 -3.12
N SER A 194 -4.52 -23.97 -4.18
CA SER A 194 -5.34 -24.81 -5.07
C SER A 194 -4.49 -25.85 -5.78
N GLY A 195 -5.01 -27.08 -5.86
CA GLY A 195 -4.36 -28.18 -6.60
C GLY A 195 -2.95 -28.51 -6.14
N GLY A 196 -2.63 -28.35 -4.85
CA GLY A 196 -1.31 -28.58 -4.29
C GLY A 196 -0.30 -27.48 -4.58
N ASN A 197 -0.75 -26.29 -4.98
CA ASN A 197 0.10 -25.14 -5.25
C ASN A 197 -0.38 -23.92 -4.47
N TYR A 198 0.52 -23.01 -4.11
CA TYR A 198 0.18 -21.64 -3.76
C TYR A 198 -0.14 -20.85 -5.03
N ILE A 199 -1.20 -20.07 -4.97
CA ILE A 199 -1.62 -19.19 -6.06
C ILE A 199 -1.36 -17.74 -5.63
N ILE A 200 -0.49 -17.05 -6.35
CA ILE A 200 -0.16 -15.64 -6.14
C ILE A 200 -0.31 -14.92 -7.48
N SER A 201 -1.10 -13.84 -7.52
CA SER A 201 -1.40 -13.11 -8.76
C SER A 201 -1.87 -14.04 -9.88
N ASN A 202 -2.76 -14.99 -9.57
CA ASN A 202 -3.31 -16.01 -10.49
C ASN A 202 -2.26 -16.98 -11.10
N GLN A 203 -1.08 -17.11 -10.51
CA GLN A 203 -0.03 -18.03 -10.95
C GLN A 203 0.28 -19.06 -9.87
N ALA A 204 0.35 -20.33 -10.27
CA ALA A 204 0.71 -21.45 -9.39
C ALA A 204 2.21 -21.38 -9.06
N ASN A 205 2.56 -21.48 -7.77
CA ASN A 205 3.92 -21.43 -7.26
C ASN A 205 4.76 -20.34 -7.93
N LYS A 206 4.23 -19.10 -7.94
CA LYS A 206 4.86 -17.96 -8.61
C LYS A 206 6.20 -17.62 -7.96
N ALA A 207 7.28 -17.56 -8.73
CA ALA A 207 8.53 -16.96 -8.27
C ALA A 207 8.32 -15.47 -7.95
N LEU A 208 8.85 -15.02 -6.82
CA LEU A 208 8.77 -13.63 -6.36
C LEU A 208 10.13 -12.96 -6.51
N ALA A 209 10.13 -11.65 -6.64
CA ALA A 209 11.34 -10.83 -6.65
C ALA A 209 11.21 -9.77 -5.56
N PHE A 210 12.16 -9.77 -4.61
CA PHE A 210 12.24 -8.84 -3.50
C PHE A 210 13.49 -7.96 -3.66
N LYS A 211 13.42 -6.73 -3.17
CA LYS A 211 14.54 -5.79 -3.16
C LYS A 211 14.89 -5.43 -1.74
N SER A 212 16.18 -5.22 -1.45
CA SER A 212 16.59 -4.66 -0.16
C SER A 212 16.00 -3.25 0.05
N GLY A 213 15.70 -2.91 1.30
CA GLY A 213 15.03 -1.66 1.67
C GLY A 213 13.49 -1.74 1.66
N PHE A 214 12.88 -2.88 1.30
CA PHE A 214 11.43 -3.05 1.23
C PHE A 214 10.91 -4.06 2.25
N THR A 215 9.67 -3.89 2.71
CA THR A 215 8.92 -4.92 3.44
C THR A 215 7.89 -5.56 2.54
N TYR A 216 7.89 -6.87 2.49
CA TYR A 216 6.95 -7.68 1.73
C TYR A 216 6.02 -8.42 2.67
N THR A 217 4.72 -8.35 2.42
CA THR A 217 3.71 -9.04 3.21
C THR A 217 2.96 -10.03 2.33
N LEU A 218 2.94 -11.28 2.75
CA LEU A 218 2.10 -12.34 2.21
C LEU A 218 0.84 -12.42 3.06
N ASP A 219 -0.30 -12.03 2.52
CA ASP A 219 -1.60 -12.19 3.15
C ASP A 219 -2.02 -13.67 3.07
N LEU A 220 -2.14 -14.29 4.23
CA LEU A 220 -2.43 -15.71 4.40
C LEU A 220 -3.83 -15.93 5.01
N SER A 221 -4.73 -14.97 4.86
CA SER A 221 -6.06 -15.00 5.46
C SER A 221 -7.04 -15.94 4.75
N ASP A 222 -6.77 -16.32 3.49
CA ASP A 222 -7.66 -17.17 2.71
C ASP A 222 -7.84 -18.56 3.34
N VAL A 223 -9.08 -19.04 3.42
CA VAL A 223 -9.45 -20.30 4.07
C VAL A 223 -8.74 -21.53 3.48
N SER A 224 -8.37 -21.48 2.20
CA SER A 224 -7.64 -22.56 1.54
C SER A 224 -6.26 -22.83 2.15
N LEU A 225 -5.70 -21.84 2.89
CA LEU A 225 -4.38 -21.95 3.54
C LEU A 225 -4.42 -22.64 4.90
N GLY A 226 -5.59 -22.98 5.44
CA GLY A 226 -5.72 -23.62 6.75
C GLY A 226 -5.00 -24.97 6.87
N ALA A 227 -4.88 -25.70 5.76
CA ALA A 227 -4.13 -26.97 5.68
C ALA A 227 -2.73 -26.82 5.02
N HIS A 228 -2.36 -25.60 4.62
CA HIS A 228 -1.16 -25.29 3.86
C HIS A 228 -0.33 -24.19 4.53
N PRO A 229 0.28 -24.45 5.71
CA PRO A 229 1.09 -23.45 6.39
C PRO A 229 2.30 -23.04 5.55
N LEU A 230 2.34 -21.76 5.13
CA LEU A 230 3.46 -21.19 4.39
C LEU A 230 4.56 -20.76 5.36
N ARG A 231 5.81 -21.03 5.00
CA ARG A 231 7.02 -20.58 5.70
C ARG A 231 8.09 -20.16 4.70
N LEU A 232 9.11 -19.48 5.19
CA LEU A 232 10.29 -19.10 4.42
C LEU A 232 11.50 -19.99 4.77
N SER A 233 12.41 -20.19 3.83
CA SER A 233 13.67 -20.92 4.04
C SER A 233 14.73 -20.43 3.04
N THR A 234 16.00 -20.65 3.36
CA THR A 234 17.13 -20.47 2.41
C THR A 234 17.38 -21.72 1.55
N VAL A 235 16.66 -22.80 1.81
CA VAL A 235 16.74 -24.06 1.07
C VAL A 235 15.43 -24.29 0.33
N ILE A 236 15.53 -24.66 -0.96
CA ILE A 236 14.35 -25.02 -1.74
C ILE A 236 13.52 -26.09 -1.03
N ASP A 237 12.20 -25.90 -0.97
CA ASP A 237 11.25 -26.81 -0.29
C ASP A 237 11.50 -26.95 1.25
N GLY A 238 12.30 -26.06 1.83
CA GLY A 238 12.51 -25.89 3.26
C GLY A 238 12.79 -27.18 4.02
N THR A 239 11.96 -27.48 5.03
CA THR A 239 12.13 -28.65 5.90
C THR A 239 11.95 -29.99 5.19
N HIS A 240 11.34 -30.05 4.02
CA HIS A 240 11.26 -31.26 3.20
C HIS A 240 12.59 -31.61 2.54
N ASN A 241 13.49 -30.62 2.42
CA ASN A 241 14.83 -30.79 1.86
C ASN A 241 15.94 -30.47 2.89
N SER A 242 15.68 -30.77 4.17
CA SER A 242 16.63 -30.59 5.29
C SER A 242 17.05 -29.13 5.52
N GLY A 243 16.26 -28.15 5.06
CA GLY A 243 16.45 -26.74 5.37
C GLY A 243 15.69 -26.34 6.64
N ASP A 244 16.17 -25.29 7.29
CA ASP A 244 15.49 -24.66 8.43
C ASP A 244 14.52 -23.56 7.97
N GLU A 245 13.56 -23.22 8.83
CA GLU A 245 12.71 -22.06 8.65
C GLU A 245 13.56 -20.78 8.80
N TYR A 246 13.43 -19.86 7.85
CA TYR A 246 14.08 -18.56 7.90
C TYR A 246 13.20 -17.57 8.68
N LEU A 247 13.73 -17.05 9.79
CA LEU A 247 13.00 -16.19 10.73
C LEU A 247 13.61 -14.80 10.90
N THR A 248 14.78 -14.53 10.29
CA THR A 248 15.44 -13.23 10.43
C THR A 248 14.61 -12.15 9.73
N GLU A 249 14.24 -11.10 10.48
CA GLU A 249 13.42 -9.99 10.00
C GLU A 249 12.02 -10.42 9.48
N VAL A 250 11.55 -11.60 9.91
CA VAL A 250 10.24 -12.14 9.57
C VAL A 250 9.27 -12.01 10.74
N ILE A 251 8.09 -11.47 10.47
CA ILE A 251 6.97 -11.37 11.41
C ILE A 251 5.85 -12.27 10.91
N VAL A 252 5.46 -13.23 11.74
CA VAL A 252 4.30 -14.11 11.48
C VAL A 252 3.15 -13.63 12.36
N SER A 253 2.02 -13.30 11.75
CA SER A 253 0.81 -12.82 12.44
C SER A 253 -0.39 -13.73 12.17
N GLY A 254 -1.23 -13.88 13.18
CA GLY A 254 -2.47 -14.62 13.08
C GLY A 254 -2.32 -16.12 12.85
N VAL A 255 -3.43 -16.77 12.45
CA VAL A 255 -3.50 -18.20 12.11
C VAL A 255 -3.84 -18.32 10.63
N GLN A 256 -2.97 -18.94 9.86
CA GLN A 256 -3.15 -19.08 8.42
C GLN A 256 -4.51 -19.76 8.08
N GLY A 257 -5.15 -19.24 7.05
CA GLY A 257 -6.53 -19.60 6.73
C GLY A 257 -7.59 -18.86 7.57
N ARG A 258 -7.20 -17.85 8.34
CA ARG A 258 -8.07 -17.00 9.15
C ARG A 258 -7.79 -15.52 8.86
N ALA A 259 -8.82 -14.70 8.98
CA ALA A 259 -8.70 -13.25 8.80
C ALA A 259 -7.56 -12.65 9.62
N GLY A 260 -6.73 -11.80 9.00
CA GLY A 260 -5.58 -11.14 9.60
C GLY A 260 -4.30 -11.99 9.68
N ALA A 261 -4.30 -13.19 9.11
CA ALA A 261 -3.09 -14.00 9.00
C ALA A 261 -2.14 -13.46 7.94
N SER A 262 -0.86 -13.31 8.28
CA SER A 262 0.15 -12.84 7.34
C SER A 262 1.56 -13.29 7.74
N ILE A 263 2.47 -13.24 6.77
CA ILE A 263 3.92 -13.23 6.98
C ILE A 263 4.47 -11.96 6.35
N SER A 264 5.20 -11.17 7.13
CA SER A 264 5.93 -10.01 6.62
C SER A 264 7.43 -10.23 6.78
N ILE A 265 8.21 -9.84 5.78
CA ILE A 265 9.67 -9.85 5.80
C ILE A 265 10.20 -8.47 5.44
N SER A 266 11.05 -7.89 6.29
CA SER A 266 11.82 -6.68 5.99
C SER A 266 13.12 -7.08 5.32
N VAL A 267 13.25 -6.82 4.02
CA VAL A 267 14.42 -7.22 3.23
C VAL A 267 15.51 -6.16 3.38
N THR A 268 16.68 -6.59 3.82
CA THR A 268 17.87 -5.75 4.03
C THR A 268 19.02 -6.23 3.17
N GLU A 269 20.15 -5.53 3.18
CA GLU A 269 21.37 -5.97 2.51
C GLU A 269 21.94 -7.29 3.08
N SER A 270 21.54 -7.65 4.32
CA SER A 270 21.92 -8.91 4.96
C SER A 270 20.97 -10.07 4.66
N THR A 271 19.84 -9.82 4.02
CA THR A 271 18.89 -10.86 3.61
C THR A 271 19.52 -11.73 2.53
N PRO A 272 19.47 -13.07 2.64
CA PRO A 272 20.04 -13.97 1.63
C PRO A 272 19.45 -13.70 0.23
N GLU A 273 20.31 -13.70 -0.80
CA GLU A 273 19.92 -13.48 -2.20
C GLU A 273 18.87 -14.49 -2.71
N ASN A 274 18.88 -15.71 -2.14
CA ASN A 274 17.94 -16.76 -2.47
C ASN A 274 17.15 -17.15 -1.23
N LEU A 275 15.87 -16.85 -1.24
CA LEU A 275 14.88 -17.37 -0.31
C LEU A 275 13.86 -18.23 -1.06
N TYR A 276 13.13 -19.00 -0.32
CA TYR A 276 12.04 -19.83 -0.84
C TYR A 276 10.87 -19.72 0.12
N TYR A 277 9.65 -19.63 -0.42
CA TYR A 277 8.47 -19.93 0.37
C TYR A 277 8.05 -21.36 0.09
N TYR A 278 7.57 -22.05 1.11
CA TYR A 278 7.21 -23.47 1.03
C TYR A 278 6.07 -23.81 1.98
N CYS A 279 5.39 -24.92 1.75
CA CYS A 279 4.37 -25.45 2.63
C CYS A 279 5.01 -26.46 3.60
N THR A 280 4.81 -26.31 4.91
CA THR A 280 5.36 -27.27 5.88
C THR A 280 4.74 -28.66 5.82
N ASN A 281 3.52 -28.78 5.27
CA ASN A 281 2.77 -30.03 5.20
C ASN A 281 2.97 -30.81 3.89
N HIS A 282 3.35 -30.11 2.79
CA HIS A 282 3.37 -30.69 1.45
C HIS A 282 4.65 -30.32 0.71
N ALA A 283 5.44 -31.34 0.37
CA ALA A 283 6.63 -31.18 -0.44
C ALA A 283 6.29 -30.70 -1.87
N GLY A 284 7.16 -29.85 -2.43
CA GLY A 284 7.01 -29.31 -3.79
C GLY A 284 5.97 -28.19 -3.92
N MET A 285 5.35 -27.74 -2.83
CA MET A 285 4.41 -26.64 -2.81
C MET A 285 5.14 -25.35 -2.36
N GLY A 286 5.53 -24.52 -3.31
CA GLY A 286 6.29 -23.29 -3.07
C GLY A 286 7.13 -22.87 -4.26
N ALA A 287 7.90 -21.78 -4.12
CA ALA A 287 8.81 -21.30 -5.16
C ALA A 287 9.93 -20.42 -4.61
N ALA A 288 10.83 -19.99 -5.49
CA ALA A 288 11.92 -19.07 -5.18
C ALA A 288 11.42 -17.65 -4.93
N ILE A 289 12.16 -16.95 -4.08
CA ILE A 289 12.13 -15.51 -3.88
C ILE A 289 13.53 -15.01 -4.19
N ASP A 290 13.70 -14.36 -5.34
CA ASP A 290 14.97 -13.74 -5.73
C ASP A 290 15.11 -12.41 -5.00
N VAL A 291 16.16 -12.27 -4.18
CA VAL A 291 16.44 -11.03 -3.44
C VAL A 291 17.55 -10.28 -4.15
N SER A 292 17.26 -9.03 -4.58
CA SER A 292 18.23 -8.13 -5.18
C SER A 292 18.59 -7.00 -4.22
N ASN A 293 19.87 -6.73 -4.04
CA ASN A 293 20.35 -5.58 -3.32
C ASN A 293 20.21 -4.33 -4.19
N VAL A 294 19.61 -3.28 -3.67
CA VAL A 294 19.64 -1.96 -4.30
C VAL A 294 21.04 -1.40 -4.09
N THR A 295 21.92 -1.61 -5.07
CA THR A 295 23.22 -0.93 -5.05
C THR A 295 22.97 0.57 -5.22
N ASN A 296 23.39 1.37 -4.25
CA ASN A 296 23.38 2.83 -4.30
C ASN A 296 24.25 3.28 -5.49
N LEU A 297 23.64 3.50 -6.64
CA LEU A 297 24.31 4.07 -7.83
C LEU A 297 24.87 5.47 -7.57
N ASN A 298 24.51 6.10 -6.43
CA ASN A 298 25.00 7.42 -6.06
C ASN A 298 26.42 7.44 -5.48
N ALA A 299 26.97 6.29 -5.06
CA ALA A 299 28.38 6.22 -4.63
C ALA A 299 29.35 6.21 -5.82
N ASP A 300 28.93 5.64 -6.95
CA ASP A 300 29.78 5.52 -8.15
C ASP A 300 29.78 6.81 -9.00
N THR A 301 28.65 7.54 -9.05
CA THR A 301 28.58 8.84 -9.74
C THR A 301 29.32 9.95 -9.03
N ALA A 302 29.37 9.94 -7.68
CA ALA A 302 30.17 10.89 -6.91
C ALA A 302 31.67 10.64 -7.10
N ASN A 303 32.08 9.38 -7.26
CA ASN A 303 33.48 9.02 -7.49
C ASN A 303 33.91 9.28 -8.96
N THR A 304 33.01 9.12 -9.94
CA THR A 304 33.29 9.44 -11.34
C THR A 304 33.31 10.96 -11.59
N ALA A 305 32.45 11.73 -10.90
CA ALA A 305 32.49 13.20 -10.97
C ALA A 305 33.74 13.77 -10.31
N ALA A 306 34.21 13.18 -9.20
CA ALA A 306 35.47 13.57 -8.55
C ALA A 306 36.70 13.23 -9.41
N LEU A 307 36.63 12.14 -10.22
CA LEU A 307 37.73 11.73 -11.11
C LEU A 307 37.80 12.59 -12.39
N LEU A 308 36.67 13.14 -12.87
CA LEU A 308 36.62 14.04 -14.03
C LEU A 308 37.09 15.46 -13.71
N ILE A 309 37.08 15.90 -12.45
CA ILE A 309 37.57 17.23 -12.07
C ILE A 309 39.11 17.26 -11.96
N TYR A 310 39.79 16.12 -11.84
CA TYR A 310 41.24 16.02 -11.80
C TYR A 310 41.93 15.80 -13.15
N ALA A 311 41.17 15.60 -14.23
CA ALA A 311 41.73 15.31 -15.56
C ALA A 311 41.90 16.56 -16.47
N ASP A 312 41.26 17.70 -16.13
CA ASP A 312 41.33 18.93 -16.95
C ASP A 312 41.91 20.13 -16.17
N GLY A 313 43.20 20.08 -15.86
CA GLY A 313 43.79 21.20 -15.16
C GLY A 313 45.31 21.28 -15.17
N VAL A 314 45.93 21.34 -16.36
CA VAL A 314 47.26 21.97 -16.47
C VAL A 314 47.30 22.83 -17.72
N PRO A 315 47.29 24.17 -17.63
CA PRO A 315 47.65 24.99 -18.76
C PRO A 315 49.19 24.95 -18.89
N SER A 316 49.68 24.42 -19.99
CA SER A 316 51.08 24.59 -20.39
C SER A 316 51.34 26.04 -20.75
N SER A 317 52.16 26.69 -19.96
CA SER A 317 52.83 27.94 -20.32
C SER A 317 53.86 27.68 -21.43
N ASN A 318 53.68 28.35 -22.55
CA ASN A 318 54.75 29.04 -23.27
C ASN A 318 54.13 30.14 -24.10
#